data_e6c174c40628b67296f88c7fdae85e0c
#
_entry.id   e6c174c40628b67296f88c7fdae85e0c
#
_cell.length_a   1.000
_cell.length_b   1.000
_cell.length_c   1.000
_cell.angle_alpha   90.00
_cell.angle_beta   90.00
_cell.angle_gamma   90.00
#
_symmetry.space_group_name_H-M   'P 1'
#
loop_
_entity.id
_entity.type
_entity.pdbx_description
1 polymer ?
#
loop_
_entity_poly.entity_id
_entity_poly.type
_entity_poly.pdbx_seq_one_letter_code
_entity_poly.pdbx_strand_id
1 'polypeptide(L)'
;MGGTLIVIYNWIKLPLFDSWDYDYTTVIQDVSYTLRFYYSDRTETWSMEIALEEGDNLLQGEVLLPYKATASHRIRNLTGFFWLEPISLDDNETFLHPSLLYKYFNLYYIYLPEEE
;
A
#
# COMPACT_ATOMS: atom_id res chain seq x y z
N MET A 1 24.92 -30.51 -1.65
CA MET A 1 24.43 -29.91 -2.63
C MET A 1 23.66 -28.73 -2.38
N GLY A 2 23.91 -27.77 -2.76
CA GLY A 2 23.26 -26.62 -2.44
C GLY A 2 22.31 -26.16 -3.53
N GLY A 3 21.09 -26.33 -3.34
CA GLY A 3 20.14 -25.70 -4.21
C GLY A 3 20.06 -24.24 -3.95
N THR A 4 19.83 -23.43 -4.96
CA THR A 4 19.52 -22.04 -4.77
C THR A 4 18.08 -21.94 -4.32
N LEU A 5 17.86 -21.32 -3.19
CA LEU A 5 16.51 -21.06 -2.71
C LEU A 5 15.99 -19.83 -3.45
N ILE A 6 14.95 -20.00 -4.24
CA ILE A 6 14.32 -18.89 -4.93
C ILE A 6 13.03 -18.56 -4.21
N VAL A 7 12.94 -17.30 -3.73
CA VAL A 7 11.73 -16.81 -3.09
C VAL A 7 10.97 -15.98 -4.12
N ILE A 8 9.76 -16.39 -4.43
CA ILE A 8 8.92 -15.69 -5.39
C ILE A 8 7.80 -15.00 -4.64
N TYR A 9 7.77 -13.68 -4.73
CA TYR A 9 6.69 -12.89 -4.16
C TYR A 9 5.57 -12.74 -5.18
N ASN A 10 4.36 -12.80 -4.71
CA ASN A 10 3.20 -12.37 -5.48
C ASN A 10 2.96 -10.89 -5.22
N TRP A 11 2.35 -10.21 -6.16
CA TRP A 11 2.02 -8.81 -5.98
C TRP A 11 0.76 -8.45 -6.76
N ILE A 12 0.08 -7.44 -6.24
CA ILE A 12 -1.05 -6.83 -6.93
C ILE A 12 -0.85 -5.32 -6.93
N LYS A 13 -1.25 -4.68 -8.01
CA LYS A 13 -1.20 -3.23 -8.11
C LYS A 13 -2.52 -2.67 -7.61
N LEU A 14 -2.44 -1.72 -6.70
CA LEU A 14 -3.62 -1.07 -6.13
C LEU A 14 -3.83 0.29 -6.78
N PRO A 15 -5.06 0.66 -7.12
CA PRO A 15 -5.30 1.94 -7.77
C PRO A 15 -5.03 3.14 -6.87
N LEU A 16 -4.51 4.20 -7.47
CA LEU A 16 -4.36 5.49 -6.84
C LEU A 16 -5.12 6.52 -7.67
N PHE A 17 -5.71 7.50 -7.02
CA PHE A 17 -6.54 8.49 -7.69
C PHE A 17 -6.09 9.92 -7.37
N ASP A 18 -6.44 10.84 -8.27
CA ASP A 18 -6.10 12.26 -8.10
C ASP A 18 -7.13 12.91 -7.19
N SER A 19 -7.00 12.68 -5.90
CA SER A 19 -7.91 13.21 -4.88
C SER A 19 -7.16 13.27 -3.54
N TRP A 20 -7.51 14.24 -2.71
CA TRP A 20 -6.88 14.42 -1.41
C TRP A 20 -7.33 13.40 -0.36
N ASP A 21 -8.50 12.81 -0.55
CA ASP A 21 -9.09 11.87 0.40
C ASP A 21 -10.10 11.01 -0.36
N TYR A 22 -9.84 9.72 -0.37
CA TYR A 22 -10.73 8.78 -1.06
C TYR A 22 -10.59 7.39 -0.47
N ASP A 23 -11.61 6.58 -0.67
CA ASP A 23 -11.55 5.18 -0.30
C ASP A 23 -12.13 4.31 -1.41
N TYR A 24 -11.79 3.04 -1.34
CA TYR A 24 -12.38 2.02 -2.21
C TYR A 24 -12.28 0.66 -1.54
N THR A 25 -13.10 -0.27 -1.99
CA THR A 25 -13.09 -1.65 -1.51
C THR A 25 -12.34 -2.53 -2.50
N THR A 26 -11.49 -3.39 -1.99
CA THR A 26 -10.73 -4.33 -2.80
C THR A 26 -10.56 -5.65 -2.06
N VAL A 27 -10.31 -6.72 -2.81
CA VAL A 27 -10.05 -8.02 -2.24
C VAL A 27 -8.54 -8.27 -2.21
N ILE A 28 -8.03 -8.57 -1.03
CA ILE A 28 -6.62 -8.89 -0.85
C ILE A 28 -6.57 -10.22 -0.08
N GLN A 29 -5.90 -11.20 -0.67
CA GLN A 29 -5.79 -12.54 -0.07
C GLN A 29 -7.15 -13.10 0.38
N ASP A 30 -8.12 -13.02 -0.54
CA ASP A 30 -9.47 -13.58 -0.38
C ASP A 30 -10.37 -12.89 0.64
N VAL A 31 -9.96 -11.73 1.15
CA VAL A 31 -10.77 -10.95 2.09
C VAL A 31 -11.00 -9.57 1.54
N SER A 32 -12.21 -9.06 1.70
CA SER A 32 -12.57 -7.71 1.24
C SER A 32 -12.23 -6.67 2.28
N TYR A 33 -11.48 -5.67 1.85
CA TYR A 33 -11.07 -4.56 2.70
C TYR A 33 -11.47 -3.24 2.07
N THR A 34 -11.71 -2.24 2.90
CA THR A 34 -11.82 -0.86 2.47
C THR A 34 -10.51 -0.17 2.78
N LEU A 35 -9.90 0.40 1.76
CA LEU A 35 -8.66 1.16 1.88
C LEU A 35 -8.98 2.62 1.72
N ARG A 36 -8.49 3.46 2.62
CA ARG A 36 -8.65 4.90 2.53
C ARG A 36 -7.27 5.54 2.44
N PHE A 37 -7.16 6.53 1.57
CA PHE A 37 -5.92 7.29 1.40
C PHE A 37 -6.24 8.75 1.56
N TYR A 38 -5.43 9.46 2.36
CA TYR A 38 -5.64 10.87 2.57
C TYR A 38 -4.33 11.61 2.77
N TYR A 39 -4.31 12.86 2.32
CA TYR A 39 -3.15 13.72 2.41
C TYR A 39 -3.32 14.72 3.53
N SER A 40 -2.27 14.91 4.34
CA SER A 40 -2.26 15.91 5.40
C SER A 40 -1.36 17.08 5.00
N ASP A 41 -1.95 18.26 4.87
CA ASP A 41 -1.18 19.49 4.62
C ASP A 41 -0.26 19.81 5.77
N ARG A 42 -0.69 19.46 6.97
CA ARG A 42 0.06 19.77 8.17
C ARG A 42 1.38 19.03 8.25
N THR A 43 1.38 17.77 7.89
CA THR A 43 2.58 16.94 7.93
C THR A 43 3.18 16.71 6.56
N GLU A 44 2.48 17.14 5.51
CA GLU A 44 2.89 16.94 4.12
C GLU A 44 3.13 15.47 3.80
N THR A 45 2.23 14.61 4.30
CA THR A 45 2.35 13.17 4.10
C THR A 45 1.04 12.57 3.64
N TRP A 46 1.15 11.47 2.93
CA TRP A 46 0.03 10.60 2.61
C TRP A 46 -0.09 9.52 3.67
N SER A 47 -1.31 9.23 4.07
CA SER A 47 -1.60 8.17 5.03
C SER A 47 -2.65 7.23 4.47
N MET A 48 -2.65 6.00 4.97
CA MET A 48 -3.66 5.02 4.60
C MET A 48 -4.31 4.42 5.84
N GLU A 49 -5.55 4.01 5.66
CA GLU A 49 -6.31 3.26 6.65
C GLU A 49 -6.83 2.00 5.99
N ILE A 50 -6.93 0.95 6.76
CA ILE A 50 -7.46 -0.32 6.30
C ILE A 50 -8.54 -0.76 7.25
N ALA A 51 -9.71 -1.10 6.70
CA ALA A 51 -10.83 -1.62 7.47
C ALA A 51 -11.40 -2.84 6.76
N LEU A 52 -12.05 -3.70 7.51
CA LEU A 52 -12.86 -4.74 6.90
C LEU A 52 -14.06 -4.09 6.21
N GLU A 53 -14.53 -4.70 5.15
CA GLU A 53 -15.71 -4.20 4.45
C GLU A 53 -16.87 -4.02 5.42
N GLU A 54 -16.94 -4.85 6.45
CA GLU A 54 -17.97 -4.79 7.47
C GLU A 54 -17.82 -3.66 8.47
N GLY A 55 -16.72 -2.89 8.39
CA GLY A 55 -16.56 -1.68 9.16
C GLY A 55 -15.54 -1.68 10.29
N ASP A 56 -14.97 -2.84 10.64
CA ASP A 56 -13.95 -2.87 11.69
C ASP A 56 -12.64 -2.29 11.18
N ASN A 57 -12.15 -1.25 11.85
CA ASN A 57 -10.87 -0.65 11.50
C ASN A 57 -9.72 -1.53 11.95
N LEU A 58 -8.84 -1.88 11.04
CA LEU A 58 -7.69 -2.73 11.31
C LEU A 58 -6.40 -1.95 11.44
N LEU A 59 -6.29 -0.84 10.71
CA LEU A 59 -5.10 0.01 10.72
C LEU A 59 -5.53 1.43 10.41
N GLN A 60 -5.04 2.40 11.19
CA GLN A 60 -5.34 3.80 10.98
C GLN A 60 -4.08 4.63 10.98
N GLY A 61 -4.05 5.64 10.10
CA GLY A 61 -3.01 6.64 10.11
C GLY A 61 -1.61 6.18 9.77
N GLU A 62 -1.51 5.12 8.97
CA GLU A 62 -0.19 4.63 8.55
C GLU A 62 0.35 5.51 7.44
N VAL A 63 1.53 6.07 7.62
CA VAL A 63 2.15 6.95 6.64
C VAL A 63 2.70 6.13 5.48
N LEU A 64 2.40 6.55 4.25
CA LEU A 64 2.94 5.94 3.04
C LEU A 64 4.24 6.63 2.67
N LEU A 65 5.31 5.88 2.57
CA LEU A 65 6.61 6.38 2.15
C LEU A 65 7.17 5.49 1.05
N PRO A 66 7.87 6.07 0.06
CA PRO A 66 8.51 5.27 -0.98
C PRO A 66 9.57 4.35 -0.38
N TYR A 67 9.74 3.19 -0.98
CA TYR A 67 10.78 2.23 -0.60
C TYR A 67 10.73 1.79 0.85
N LYS A 68 9.54 1.80 1.44
CA LYS A 68 9.36 1.33 2.81
C LYS A 68 8.18 0.37 2.85
N ALA A 69 8.36 -0.77 3.49
CA ALA A 69 7.28 -1.73 3.70
C ALA A 69 6.29 -1.14 4.71
N THR A 70 5.06 -0.93 4.27
CA THR A 70 4.01 -0.32 5.08
C THR A 70 3.02 -1.39 5.51
N ALA A 71 2.57 -1.33 6.76
CA ALA A 71 1.59 -2.24 7.35
C ALA A 71 2.07 -3.69 7.42
N SER A 72 3.39 -3.90 7.40
CA SER A 72 3.97 -5.23 7.50
C SER A 72 3.68 -5.82 8.89
N HIS A 73 3.15 -7.03 8.91
CA HIS A 73 2.88 -7.79 10.14
C HIS A 73 1.88 -7.17 11.10
N ARG A 74 1.10 -6.18 10.65
CA ARG A 74 0.16 -5.51 11.54
C ARG A 74 -1.29 -5.94 11.36
N ILE A 75 -1.60 -6.58 10.25
CA ILE A 75 -2.97 -6.95 9.93
C ILE A 75 -3.07 -8.46 9.89
N ARG A 76 -3.99 -8.98 10.71
CA ARG A 76 -4.09 -10.40 11.00
C ARG A 76 -4.17 -11.33 9.79
N ASN A 77 -4.92 -10.99 8.79
CA ASN A 77 -5.15 -11.86 7.64
C ASN A 77 -4.28 -11.52 6.43
N LEU A 78 -3.36 -10.59 6.60
CA LEU A 78 -2.45 -10.19 5.54
C LEU A 78 -1.04 -10.64 5.87
N THR A 79 -0.42 -11.36 4.95
CA THR A 79 0.93 -11.91 5.16
C THR A 79 2.01 -11.08 4.49
N GLY A 80 1.61 -10.01 3.82
CA GLY A 80 2.52 -9.17 3.06
C GLY A 80 2.60 -7.75 3.58
N PHE A 81 2.93 -6.84 2.68
CA PHE A 81 3.11 -5.44 3.01
C PHE A 81 2.76 -4.57 1.79
N PHE A 82 2.50 -3.31 2.06
CA PHE A 82 2.24 -2.33 1.01
C PHE A 82 3.55 -1.64 0.64
N TRP A 83 3.73 -1.41 -0.65
CA TRP A 83 4.97 -0.86 -1.18
C TRP A 83 4.67 0.23 -2.20
N LEU A 84 5.20 1.42 -1.95
CA LEU A 84 5.04 2.56 -2.85
C LEU A 84 6.32 2.70 -3.68
N GLU A 85 6.17 2.59 -4.99
CA GLU A 85 7.30 2.59 -5.91
C GLU A 85 7.22 3.80 -6.84
N PRO A 86 8.25 4.67 -6.88
CA PRO A 86 8.27 5.74 -7.86
C PRO A 86 8.35 5.19 -9.28
N ILE A 87 7.60 5.82 -10.20
CA ILE A 87 7.65 5.45 -11.61
C ILE A 87 8.94 5.95 -12.23
N SER A 88 9.43 7.09 -11.77
CA SER A 88 10.69 7.69 -12.25
C SER A 88 11.69 7.80 -11.13
N LEU A 89 12.92 7.35 -11.38
CA LEU A 89 14.00 7.42 -10.39
C LEU A 89 14.56 8.82 -10.18
N ASP A 90 14.23 9.75 -11.06
CA ASP A 90 14.76 11.12 -10.97
C ASP A 90 13.90 12.03 -10.11
N ASP A 91 12.87 11.47 -9.49
CA ASP A 91 11.95 12.29 -8.78
C ASP A 91 12.33 12.52 -7.36
N ASN A 92 12.76 13.73 -7.08
CA ASN A 92 12.90 14.22 -5.73
C ASN A 92 11.61 14.95 -5.32
N GLU A 93 10.53 14.59 -5.95
CA GLU A 93 9.24 15.23 -5.71
C GLU A 93 8.76 14.97 -4.30
N THR A 94 8.23 15.99 -3.68
CA THR A 94 7.60 15.85 -2.37
C THR A 94 6.11 15.57 -2.59
N PHE A 95 5.44 15.05 -1.59
CA PHE A 95 4.02 14.74 -1.71
C PHE A 95 3.16 15.98 -1.49
N LEU A 96 3.42 17.06 -2.22
CA LEU A 96 2.74 18.33 -2.02
C LEU A 96 1.40 18.45 -2.73
N HIS A 97 1.07 17.51 -3.59
CA HIS A 97 -0.17 17.55 -4.36
C HIS A 97 -0.65 16.13 -4.61
N PRO A 98 -1.97 15.87 -4.58
CA PRO A 98 -2.48 14.51 -4.77
C PRO A 98 -2.09 13.90 -6.10
N SER A 99 -1.96 14.70 -7.15
CA SER A 99 -1.54 14.17 -8.43
C SER A 99 -0.10 13.69 -8.44
N LEU A 100 0.75 14.15 -7.50
CA LEU A 100 2.11 13.66 -7.40
C LEU A 100 2.14 12.19 -6.99
N LEU A 101 1.28 11.78 -6.09
CA LEU A 101 1.16 10.38 -5.75
C LEU A 101 0.57 9.59 -6.92
N TYR A 102 -0.55 10.06 -7.45
CA TYR A 102 -1.28 9.38 -8.51
C TYR A 102 -0.47 9.24 -9.80
N LYS A 103 0.25 10.28 -10.21
CA LYS A 103 0.96 10.30 -11.48
C LYS A 103 2.36 9.69 -11.44
N TYR A 104 3.03 9.79 -10.29
CA TYR A 104 4.44 9.46 -10.22
C TYR A 104 4.78 8.24 -9.38
N PHE A 105 3.77 7.59 -8.83
CA PHE A 105 3.98 6.40 -8.00
C PHE A 105 2.99 5.31 -8.35
N ASN A 106 3.41 4.09 -8.11
CA ASN A 106 2.52 2.92 -8.12
C ASN A 106 2.49 2.35 -6.70
N LEU A 107 1.33 1.89 -6.29
CA LEU A 107 1.19 1.22 -5.00
C LEU A 107 0.96 -0.26 -5.24
N TYR A 108 1.72 -1.08 -4.54
CA TYR A 108 1.62 -2.53 -4.64
C TYR A 108 1.35 -3.13 -3.28
N TYR A 109 0.61 -4.23 -3.26
CA TYR A 109 0.60 -5.12 -2.11
C TYR A 109 1.42 -6.34 -2.51
N ILE A 110 2.44 -6.67 -1.73
CA ILE A 110 3.42 -7.71 -2.03
C ILE A 110 3.36 -8.76 -0.93
N TYR A 111 3.22 -10.01 -1.29
CA TYR A 111 3.07 -11.09 -0.32
C TYR A 111 3.68 -12.38 -0.82
N LEU A 112 3.99 -13.28 0.10
CA LEU A 112 4.45 -14.61 -0.24
C LEU A 112 3.23 -15.49 -0.52
N PRO A 113 3.30 -16.38 -1.51
CA PRO A 113 2.19 -17.32 -1.72
C PRO A 113 2.05 -18.24 -0.51
N GLU A 114 0.82 -18.65 -0.25
CA GLU A 114 0.59 -19.58 0.83
C GLU A 114 1.20 -20.94 0.48
N GLU A 115 1.82 -21.54 1.48
CA GLU A 115 2.30 -22.89 1.32
C GLU A 115 1.17 -23.85 1.67
N GLU A 116 0.98 -24.82 0.85
CA GLU A 116 -0.01 -25.85 1.13
C GLU A 116 0.61 -27.03 1.83
#